data_ba815047300a229311e3d3a65c959bf8
#
_entry.id   ba815047300a229311e3d3a65c959bf8
#
_cell.length_a   1.000
_cell.length_b   1.000
_cell.length_c   1.000
_cell.angle_alpha   90.00
_cell.angle_beta   90.00
_cell.angle_gamma   90.00
#
_symmetry.space_group_name_H-M   'P 1'
#
loop_
_entity.id
_entity.type
_entity.pdbx_description
1 polymer ?
#
loop_
_entity_poly.entity_id
_entity_poly.type
_entity_poly.pdbx_seq_one_letter_code
_entity_poly.pdbx_strand_id
1 'polypeptide(L)'
;MFDLEQDTLDPQPQDSMSLGIVLERTPVDHPWQDHEWKLAAVLPGAALIDAPVILKEEPDVLQVHAETLNIELFKGETEGYRENLTGGSLIFVVLRDADEESDTEYDIVPFLATVCAYEAQDYMDASEERVDVIVMPPDMVAWVANFIDEHHVEVPFRKRKRDSAPGSWQDGDASPVKEQKS
;
A
#
# COMPACT_ATOMS: atom_id res chain seq x y z
N MET A 1 -22.07 23.16 -28.21
CA MET A 1 -20.82 23.35 -27.52
C MET A 1 -20.98 22.67 -26.17
N PHE A 2 -20.60 21.39 -26.10
CA PHE A 2 -20.75 20.59 -24.88
C PHE A 2 -19.41 20.62 -24.18
N ASP A 3 -19.31 21.40 -23.10
CA ASP A 3 -18.23 21.30 -22.13
C ASP A 3 -18.38 19.97 -21.40
N LEU A 4 -17.59 19.00 -21.84
CA LEU A 4 -17.28 17.81 -21.04
C LEU A 4 -16.17 18.23 -20.06
N GLU A 5 -16.54 18.96 -19.02
CA GLU A 5 -15.78 18.99 -17.80
C GLU A 5 -15.84 17.55 -17.23
N GLN A 6 -14.86 16.75 -17.63
CA GLN A 6 -14.54 15.54 -16.90
C GLN A 6 -14.03 16.00 -15.53
N ASP A 7 -14.97 16.15 -14.63
CA ASP A 7 -14.73 16.22 -13.20
C ASP A 7 -14.15 14.86 -12.79
N THR A 8 -12.83 14.70 -12.95
CA THR A 8 -12.07 13.64 -12.33
C THR A 8 -11.97 13.99 -10.84
N LEU A 9 -13.11 13.87 -10.15
CA LEU A 9 -13.14 13.88 -8.70
C LEU A 9 -12.29 12.69 -8.26
N ASP A 10 -11.16 12.99 -7.65
CA ASP A 10 -10.40 11.99 -6.91
C ASP A 10 -11.37 11.22 -6.01
N PRO A 11 -11.28 9.89 -5.95
CA PRO A 11 -12.19 9.11 -5.13
C PRO A 11 -12.12 9.60 -3.69
N GLN A 12 -13.25 10.03 -3.15
CA GLN A 12 -13.30 10.47 -1.76
C GLN A 12 -13.26 9.27 -0.82
N PRO A 13 -12.47 9.34 0.28
CA PRO A 13 -12.45 8.30 1.28
C PRO A 13 -13.84 8.18 1.94
N GLN A 14 -14.25 6.96 2.26
CA GLN A 14 -15.49 6.71 2.97
C GLN A 14 -15.28 6.68 4.49
N ASP A 15 -14.07 6.42 4.92
CA ASP A 15 -13.67 6.48 6.34
C ASP A 15 -12.20 6.88 6.45
N SER A 16 -11.80 7.43 7.59
CA SER A 16 -10.41 7.81 7.84
C SER A 16 -10.07 7.76 9.33
N MET A 17 -8.80 7.55 9.63
CA MET A 17 -8.27 7.56 10.99
C MET A 17 -6.94 8.30 11.03
N SER A 18 -6.78 9.22 11.96
CA SER A 18 -5.48 9.86 12.21
C SER A 18 -4.50 8.87 12.83
N LEU A 19 -3.25 8.95 12.43
CA LEU A 19 -2.17 8.06 12.86
C LEU A 19 -0.92 8.87 13.15
N GLY A 20 -0.52 8.96 14.41
CA GLY A 20 0.78 9.52 14.79
C GLY A 20 1.89 8.56 14.41
N ILE A 21 2.93 9.08 13.78
CA ILE A 21 4.11 8.31 13.36
C ILE A 21 5.26 8.60 14.30
N VAL A 22 5.75 7.56 14.96
CA VAL A 22 6.88 7.64 15.88
C VAL A 22 8.12 7.10 15.21
N LEU A 23 9.12 7.96 15.06
CA LEU A 23 10.44 7.60 14.57
C LEU A 23 11.40 7.44 15.75
N GLU A 24 12.35 6.53 15.60
CA GLU A 24 13.40 6.29 16.55
C GLU A 24 14.77 6.41 15.88
N ARG A 25 15.64 7.16 16.53
CA ARG A 25 17.05 7.25 16.17
C ARG A 25 17.89 6.40 17.11
N THR A 26 18.70 5.52 16.54
CA THR A 26 19.65 4.69 17.25
C THR A 26 21.04 4.79 16.63
N PRO A 27 22.13 4.69 17.42
CA PRO A 27 23.47 4.66 16.87
C PRO A 27 23.68 3.39 16.05
N VAL A 28 24.46 3.50 14.98
CA VAL A 28 24.88 2.37 14.14
C VAL A 28 26.40 2.34 14.01
N ASP A 29 26.96 1.14 13.95
CA ASP A 29 28.38 0.94 13.67
C ASP A 29 28.60 0.86 12.15
N HIS A 30 28.60 2.06 11.51
CA HIS A 30 28.79 2.17 10.08
C HIS A 30 29.81 3.26 9.73
N PRO A 31 30.72 3.04 8.75
CA PRO A 31 31.80 3.99 8.42
C PRO A 31 31.37 5.39 8.00
N TRP A 32 30.14 5.54 7.49
CA TRP A 32 29.62 6.77 6.89
C TRP A 32 28.37 7.34 7.57
N GLN A 33 27.90 6.68 8.64
CA GLN A 33 26.65 7.04 9.30
C GLN A 33 26.75 6.77 10.80
N ASP A 34 26.52 7.77 11.63
CA ASP A 34 26.62 7.65 13.08
C ASP A 34 25.33 7.10 13.71
N HIS A 35 24.20 7.26 13.04
CA HIS A 35 22.89 6.86 13.53
C HIS A 35 21.95 6.47 12.38
N GLU A 36 20.90 5.74 12.71
CA GLU A 36 19.83 5.36 11.80
C GLU A 36 18.47 5.76 12.39
N TRP A 37 17.61 6.30 11.52
CA TRP A 37 16.22 6.52 11.82
C TRP A 37 15.36 5.38 11.29
N LYS A 38 14.37 4.94 12.07
CA LYS A 38 13.41 3.90 11.69
C LYS A 38 12.04 4.17 12.28
N LEU A 39 11.03 3.56 11.70
CA LEU A 39 9.69 3.51 12.29
C LEU A 39 9.74 2.70 13.59
N ALA A 40 9.34 3.30 14.70
CA ALA A 40 9.35 2.65 16.02
C ALA A 40 7.94 2.28 16.49
N ALA A 41 6.97 3.14 16.28
CA ALA A 41 5.60 2.94 16.73
C ALA A 41 4.62 3.78 15.90
N VAL A 42 3.34 3.46 16.04
CA VAL A 42 2.23 4.25 15.53
C VAL A 42 1.24 4.54 16.66
N LEU A 43 0.57 5.67 16.60
CA LEU A 43 -0.39 6.14 17.61
C LEU A 43 -1.76 6.38 16.94
N PRO A 44 -2.65 5.35 16.92
CA PRO A 44 -3.99 5.50 16.34
C PRO A 44 -4.78 6.58 17.06
N GLY A 45 -5.49 7.42 16.30
CA GLY A 45 -6.30 8.51 16.84
C GLY A 45 -5.49 9.68 17.41
N ALA A 46 -4.20 9.78 17.11
CA ALA A 46 -3.37 10.89 17.56
C ALA A 46 -3.89 12.22 17.02
N ALA A 47 -3.78 13.27 17.83
CA ALA A 47 -4.06 14.63 17.39
C ALA A 47 -3.03 15.09 16.36
N LEU A 48 -3.44 16.02 15.50
CA LEU A 48 -2.51 16.73 14.62
C LEU A 48 -1.49 17.50 15.47
N ILE A 49 -0.25 17.50 15.01
CA ILE A 49 0.84 18.26 15.64
C ILE A 49 1.38 19.30 14.65
N ASP A 50 1.77 20.46 15.17
CA ASP A 50 2.35 21.53 14.36
C ASP A 50 3.87 21.37 14.19
N ALA A 51 4.50 20.60 15.07
CA ALA A 51 5.93 20.32 15.05
C ALA A 51 6.20 18.97 15.74
N PRO A 52 7.31 18.30 15.41
CA PRO A 52 7.68 17.05 16.06
C PRO A 52 7.78 17.16 17.58
N VAL A 53 7.32 16.13 18.28
CA VAL A 53 7.30 16.05 19.75
C VAL A 53 8.23 14.97 20.23
N ILE A 54 9.21 15.32 21.07
CA ILE A 54 10.10 14.33 21.69
C ILE A 54 9.31 13.52 22.72
N LEU A 55 9.27 12.20 22.51
CA LEU A 55 8.61 11.25 23.40
C LEU A 55 9.61 10.62 24.40
N LYS A 56 10.84 10.38 23.95
CA LYS A 56 11.89 9.76 24.73
C LYS A 56 13.25 10.29 24.29
N GLU A 57 14.09 10.65 25.23
CA GLU A 57 15.46 11.09 25.00
C GLU A 57 16.41 10.40 26.00
N GLU A 58 17.24 9.52 25.50
CA GLU A 58 18.28 8.80 26.23
C GLU A 58 19.60 8.93 25.44
N PRO A 59 20.77 8.63 26.03
CA PRO A 59 22.06 8.82 25.35
C PRO A 59 22.16 8.17 23.97
N ASP A 60 21.54 6.99 23.82
CA ASP A 60 21.60 6.17 22.60
C ASP A 60 20.26 6.04 21.88
N VAL A 61 19.19 6.63 22.39
CA VAL A 61 17.84 6.50 21.83
C VAL A 61 17.10 7.81 21.87
N LEU A 62 16.65 8.28 20.72
CA LEU A 62 15.73 9.39 20.59
C LEU A 62 14.46 8.91 19.90
N GLN A 63 13.30 9.05 20.57
CA GLN A 63 11.98 8.78 19.94
C GLN A 63 11.21 10.08 19.81
N VAL A 64 10.66 10.29 18.64
CA VAL A 64 9.88 11.48 18.33
C VAL A 64 8.54 11.10 17.67
N HIS A 65 7.47 11.74 18.08
CA HIS A 65 6.24 11.80 17.27
C HIS A 65 6.52 12.80 16.16
N ALA A 66 6.89 12.28 14.99
CA ALA A 66 7.44 13.10 13.91
C ALA A 66 6.34 13.79 13.09
N GLU A 67 5.20 13.11 12.87
CA GLU A 67 4.09 13.58 12.06
C GLU A 67 2.80 12.86 12.46
N THR A 68 1.64 13.48 12.18
CA THR A 68 0.35 12.78 12.21
C THR A 68 -0.22 12.73 10.81
N LEU A 69 -0.31 11.52 10.26
CA LEU A 69 -0.88 11.22 8.95
C LEU A 69 -2.33 10.75 9.09
N ASN A 70 -3.07 10.74 7.99
CA ASN A 70 -4.37 10.08 7.92
C ASN A 70 -4.25 8.77 7.14
N ILE A 71 -4.84 7.71 7.69
CA ILE A 71 -5.17 6.51 6.90
C ILE A 71 -6.58 6.70 6.39
N GLU A 72 -6.74 6.58 5.08
CA GLU A 72 -8.01 6.72 4.39
C GLU A 72 -8.46 5.39 3.84
N LEU A 73 -9.76 5.09 3.94
CA LEU A 73 -10.34 3.85 3.43
C LEU A 73 -11.30 4.13 2.27
N PHE A 74 -11.10 3.41 1.19
CA PHE A 74 -11.85 3.52 -0.06
C PHE A 74 -12.56 2.21 -0.39
N LYS A 75 -13.83 2.29 -0.79
CA LYS A 75 -14.62 1.11 -1.19
C LYS A 75 -13.98 0.30 -2.31
N GLY A 76 -13.27 0.98 -3.22
CA GLY A 76 -12.59 0.33 -4.34
C GLY A 76 -11.36 -0.50 -3.95
N GLU A 77 -10.86 -0.35 -2.72
CA GLU A 77 -9.61 -0.96 -2.26
C GLU A 77 -9.81 -2.09 -1.25
N THR A 78 -11.05 -2.47 -0.98
CA THR A 78 -11.39 -3.51 0.01
C THR A 78 -10.68 -4.85 -0.23
N GLU A 79 -10.34 -5.18 -1.48
CA GLU A 79 -9.56 -6.38 -1.78
C GLU A 79 -8.12 -6.27 -1.25
N GLY A 80 -7.47 -5.12 -1.42
CA GLY A 80 -6.14 -4.85 -0.86
C GLY A 80 -6.12 -4.89 0.67
N TYR A 81 -7.19 -4.43 1.32
CA TYR A 81 -7.34 -4.52 2.78
C TYR A 81 -7.52 -5.97 3.24
N ARG A 82 -8.32 -6.78 2.53
CA ARG A 82 -8.49 -8.22 2.82
C ARG A 82 -7.18 -8.98 2.70
N GLU A 83 -6.43 -8.71 1.63
CA GLU A 83 -5.12 -9.31 1.41
C GLU A 83 -4.18 -8.99 2.59
N ASN A 84 -4.15 -7.72 3.02
CA ASN A 84 -3.35 -7.31 4.16
C ASN A 84 -3.78 -8.00 5.46
N LEU A 85 -5.08 -8.03 5.80
CA LEU A 85 -5.55 -8.70 7.02
C LEU A 85 -5.25 -10.20 7.02
N THR A 86 -5.24 -10.84 5.87
CA THR A 86 -4.86 -12.25 5.71
C THR A 86 -3.35 -12.44 5.81
N GLY A 87 -2.58 -11.49 5.30
CA GLY A 87 -1.11 -11.55 5.20
C GLY A 87 -0.34 -11.17 6.46
N GLY A 88 -1.00 -10.63 7.50
CA GLY A 88 -0.31 -10.26 8.75
C GLY A 88 -0.84 -9.02 9.45
N SER A 89 -1.84 -8.34 8.91
CA SER A 89 -2.42 -7.11 9.47
C SER A 89 -1.36 -6.04 9.73
N LEU A 90 -0.85 -5.47 8.67
CA LEU A 90 0.28 -4.54 8.68
C LEU A 90 -0.17 -3.10 8.38
N ILE A 91 0.56 -2.13 8.93
CA ILE A 91 0.56 -0.75 8.49
C ILE A 91 1.84 -0.51 7.73
N PHE A 92 1.72 0.07 6.55
CA PHE A 92 2.84 0.47 5.70
C PHE A 92 3.02 1.98 5.80
N VAL A 93 4.22 2.42 6.14
CA VAL A 93 4.54 3.84 6.24
C VAL A 93 5.64 4.16 5.23
N VAL A 94 5.29 5.01 4.29
CA VAL A 94 6.23 5.53 3.29
C VAL A 94 7.03 6.66 3.93
N LEU A 95 8.35 6.52 3.91
CA LEU A 95 9.30 7.47 4.43
C LEU A 95 10.11 8.03 3.27
N ARG A 96 10.34 9.33 3.30
CA ARG A 96 11.17 10.04 2.33
C ARG A 96 12.38 10.65 3.01
N ASP A 97 13.47 10.79 2.27
CA ASP A 97 14.60 11.58 2.74
C ASP A 97 14.14 13.03 2.97
N ALA A 98 14.60 13.62 4.05
CA ALA A 98 14.30 15.03 4.32
C ALA A 98 15.07 15.88 3.30
N ASP A 99 14.36 16.81 2.65
CA ASP A 99 14.98 17.78 1.76
C ASP A 99 15.89 18.73 2.56
N GLU A 100 16.98 19.21 1.93
CA GLU A 100 17.89 20.19 2.56
C GLU A 100 17.19 21.49 2.95
N GLU A 101 16.02 21.76 2.35
CA GLU A 101 15.16 22.91 2.68
C GLU A 101 14.14 22.60 3.78
N SER A 102 14.04 21.33 4.21
CA SER A 102 13.14 20.95 5.31
C SER A 102 13.71 21.46 6.64
N ASP A 103 12.91 22.16 7.38
CA ASP A 103 13.25 22.70 8.71
C ASP A 103 13.29 21.58 9.80
N THR A 104 13.56 20.34 9.39
CA THR A 104 13.58 19.17 10.27
C THR A 104 15.01 18.72 10.56
N GLU A 105 15.30 18.42 11.82
CA GLU A 105 16.56 17.82 12.26
C GLU A 105 16.64 16.30 11.95
N TYR A 106 15.65 15.77 11.22
CA TYR A 106 15.53 14.34 10.94
C TYR A 106 15.89 14.04 9.49
N ASP A 107 16.65 12.98 9.27
CA ASP A 107 17.09 12.57 7.93
C ASP A 107 15.94 12.00 7.08
N ILE A 108 14.83 11.60 7.74
CA ILE A 108 13.65 11.04 7.09
C ILE A 108 12.38 11.71 7.59
N VAL A 109 11.39 11.79 6.71
CA VAL A 109 10.05 12.32 7.03
C VAL A 109 8.96 11.34 6.62
N PRO A 110 7.94 11.13 7.47
CA PRO A 110 6.76 10.36 7.08
C PRO A 110 6.00 11.08 5.97
N PHE A 111 5.66 10.35 4.92
CA PHE A 111 4.95 10.91 3.76
C PHE A 111 3.52 10.39 3.65
N LEU A 112 3.33 9.08 3.81
CA LEU A 112 2.05 8.41 3.65
C LEU A 112 1.98 7.19 4.56
N ALA A 113 0.79 6.88 5.07
CA ALA A 113 0.51 5.63 5.76
C ALA A 113 -0.70 4.96 5.13
N THR A 114 -0.61 3.67 4.86
CA THR A 114 -1.69 2.89 4.26
C THR A 114 -1.83 1.51 4.89
N VAL A 115 -3.03 0.97 4.78
CA VAL A 115 -3.34 -0.43 5.10
C VAL A 115 -3.71 -1.24 3.85
N CYS A 116 -3.63 -0.63 2.67
CA CYS A 116 -3.82 -1.30 1.39
C CYS A 116 -2.53 -1.98 0.95
N ALA A 117 -2.54 -3.31 0.87
CA ALA A 117 -1.37 -4.08 0.44
C ALA A 117 -0.94 -3.74 -1.01
N TYR A 118 -1.89 -3.40 -1.87
CA TYR A 118 -1.59 -3.06 -3.27
C TYR A 118 -0.95 -1.68 -3.40
N GLU A 119 -1.48 -0.68 -2.69
CA GLU A 119 -0.87 0.65 -2.64
C GLU A 119 0.56 0.59 -2.08
N ALA A 120 0.77 -0.17 -1.00
CA ALA A 120 2.10 -0.38 -0.44
C ALA A 120 3.06 -1.02 -1.44
N GLN A 121 2.59 -1.99 -2.23
CA GLN A 121 3.37 -2.63 -3.28
C GLN A 121 3.83 -1.63 -4.34
N ASP A 122 2.95 -0.73 -4.76
CA ASP A 122 3.28 0.30 -5.75
C ASP A 122 4.43 1.20 -5.28
N TYR A 123 4.42 1.59 -4.01
CA TYR A 123 5.53 2.37 -3.41
C TYR A 123 6.82 1.55 -3.28
N MET A 124 6.74 0.27 -2.90
CA MET A 124 7.91 -0.61 -2.82
C MET A 124 8.57 -0.82 -4.18
N ASP A 125 7.78 -0.88 -5.25
CA ASP A 125 8.25 -1.08 -6.62
C ASP A 125 8.85 0.21 -7.23
N ALA A 126 8.48 1.37 -6.71
CA ALA A 126 8.94 2.67 -7.21
C ALA A 126 10.43 2.98 -6.92
N SER A 127 11.12 2.20 -6.08
CA SER A 127 12.57 2.22 -5.79
C SER A 127 13.16 3.51 -5.17
N GLU A 128 12.45 4.61 -5.16
CA GLU A 128 12.92 5.90 -4.66
C GLU A 128 12.45 6.18 -3.22
N GLU A 129 11.55 5.35 -2.70
CA GLU A 129 10.92 5.55 -1.41
C GLU A 129 11.17 4.36 -0.50
N ARG A 130 11.34 4.66 0.78
CA ARG A 130 11.47 3.64 1.81
C ARG A 130 10.10 3.34 2.39
N VAL A 131 9.73 2.08 2.45
CA VAL A 131 8.49 1.62 3.10
C VAL A 131 8.85 0.82 4.34
N ASP A 132 8.58 1.38 5.51
CA ASP A 132 8.70 0.67 6.78
C ASP A 132 7.34 0.05 7.15
N VAL A 133 7.38 -1.07 7.83
CA VAL A 133 6.20 -1.88 8.14
C VAL A 133 6.08 -2.10 9.63
N ILE A 134 4.88 -1.97 10.17
CA ILE A 134 4.59 -2.26 11.56
C ILE A 134 3.27 -3.04 11.70
N VAL A 135 3.18 -3.88 12.73
CA VAL A 135 1.96 -4.64 13.01
C VAL A 135 0.83 -3.70 13.40
N MET A 136 -0.33 -3.89 12.79
CA MET A 136 -1.53 -3.10 13.06
C MET A 136 -2.05 -3.35 14.48
N PRO A 137 -2.30 -2.31 15.28
CA PRO A 137 -2.96 -2.45 16.57
C PRO A 137 -4.34 -3.12 16.46
N PRO A 138 -4.78 -3.92 17.44
CA PRO A 138 -6.04 -4.66 17.37
C PRO A 138 -7.29 -3.81 17.07
N ASP A 139 -7.35 -2.60 17.61
CA ASP A 139 -8.48 -1.68 17.35
C ASP A 139 -8.53 -1.23 15.89
N MET A 140 -7.39 -1.04 15.26
CA MET A 140 -7.31 -0.74 13.83
C MET A 140 -7.67 -1.95 12.97
N VAL A 141 -7.24 -3.15 13.36
CA VAL A 141 -7.64 -4.39 12.69
C VAL A 141 -9.16 -4.51 12.67
N ALA A 142 -9.81 -4.27 13.81
CA ALA A 142 -11.27 -4.29 13.93
C ALA A 142 -11.92 -3.20 13.04
N TRP A 143 -11.36 -2.01 13.00
CA TRP A 143 -11.86 -0.90 12.18
C TRP A 143 -11.80 -1.24 10.70
N VAL A 144 -10.66 -1.76 10.20
CA VAL A 144 -10.50 -2.17 8.80
C VAL A 144 -11.40 -3.36 8.47
N ALA A 145 -11.52 -4.35 9.35
CA ALA A 145 -12.40 -5.50 9.16
C ALA A 145 -13.86 -5.08 9.04
N ASN A 146 -14.34 -4.18 9.90
CA ASN A 146 -15.70 -3.64 9.83
C ASN A 146 -15.94 -2.89 8.51
N PHE A 147 -14.98 -2.11 8.05
CA PHE A 147 -15.07 -1.43 6.75
C PHE A 147 -15.19 -2.41 5.59
N ILE A 148 -14.41 -3.49 5.60
CA ILE A 148 -14.50 -4.56 4.60
C ILE A 148 -15.89 -5.21 4.64
N ASP A 149 -16.38 -5.58 5.81
CA ASP A 149 -17.70 -6.24 5.99
C ASP A 149 -18.83 -5.35 5.46
N GLU A 150 -18.72 -4.04 5.62
CA GLU A 150 -19.73 -3.08 5.16
C GLU A 150 -19.67 -2.80 3.65
N HIS A 151 -18.48 -2.77 3.08
CA HIS A 151 -18.27 -2.22 1.73
C HIS A 151 -17.74 -3.22 0.69
N HIS A 152 -17.22 -4.37 1.12
CA HIS A 152 -16.67 -5.33 0.17
C HIS A 152 -17.77 -6.01 -0.64
N VAL A 153 -17.60 -5.99 -1.96
CA VAL A 153 -18.48 -6.70 -2.90
C VAL A 153 -17.65 -7.80 -3.58
N GLU A 154 -18.00 -9.05 -3.32
CA GLU A 154 -17.37 -10.16 -4.05
C GLU A 154 -17.68 -10.05 -5.55
N VAL A 155 -16.66 -9.80 -6.35
CA VAL A 155 -16.78 -9.87 -7.80
C VAL A 155 -16.56 -11.33 -8.20
N PRO A 156 -17.59 -12.04 -8.67
CA PRO A 156 -17.42 -13.43 -9.10
C PRO A 156 -16.42 -13.49 -10.26
N PHE A 157 -15.40 -14.32 -10.10
CA PHE A 157 -14.39 -14.56 -11.13
C PHE A 157 -15.04 -15.11 -12.39
N ARG A 158 -15.33 -14.27 -13.38
CA ARG A 158 -15.69 -14.71 -14.72
C ARG A 158 -14.42 -15.13 -15.47
N LYS A 159 -14.19 -16.44 -15.58
CA LYS A 159 -13.23 -16.95 -16.55
C LYS A 159 -13.56 -16.35 -17.91
N ARG A 160 -12.66 -15.56 -18.49
CA ARG A 160 -12.77 -15.18 -19.90
C ARG A 160 -12.87 -16.47 -20.69
N LYS A 161 -14.04 -16.71 -21.31
CA LYS A 161 -14.22 -17.74 -22.30
C LYS A 161 -13.21 -17.41 -23.41
N ARG A 162 -12.21 -18.26 -23.61
CA ARG A 162 -11.39 -18.16 -24.82
C ARG A 162 -12.35 -18.29 -25.97
N ASP A 163 -12.53 -17.24 -26.73
CA ASP A 163 -13.15 -17.32 -28.04
C ASP A 163 -12.27 -18.27 -28.83
N SER A 164 -12.82 -19.45 -29.11
CA SER A 164 -12.21 -20.40 -30.03
C SER A 164 -12.17 -19.69 -31.38
N ALA A 165 -10.98 -19.38 -31.84
CA ALA A 165 -10.81 -18.81 -33.17
C ALA A 165 -11.48 -19.74 -34.19
N PRO A 166 -12.31 -19.23 -35.11
CA PRO A 166 -12.85 -20.00 -36.21
C PRO A 166 -11.72 -20.23 -37.22
N GLY A 167 -11.17 -21.43 -37.20
CA GLY A 167 -10.04 -21.81 -38.03
C GLY A 167 -9.83 -23.30 -38.01
N SER A 168 -10.88 -24.07 -38.32
CA SER A 168 -10.68 -25.46 -38.69
C SER A 168 -10.09 -25.50 -40.10
N TRP A 169 -8.83 -25.83 -40.17
CA TRP A 169 -8.25 -26.30 -41.42
C TRP A 169 -8.92 -27.63 -41.73
N GLN A 170 -9.77 -27.65 -42.75
CA GLN A 170 -10.22 -28.88 -43.35
C GLN A 170 -9.04 -29.50 -44.10
N ASP A 171 -8.49 -30.54 -43.54
CA ASP A 171 -7.59 -31.42 -44.30
C ASP A 171 -8.37 -32.06 -45.42
N GLY A 172 -7.85 -31.77 -46.61
CA GLY A 172 -8.40 -32.24 -47.86
C GLY A 172 -8.31 -33.78 -47.96
N ASP A 173 -9.39 -34.28 -48.42
CA ASP A 173 -9.67 -35.47 -49.13
C ASP A 173 -8.43 -36.26 -49.60
N ALA A 174 -8.17 -37.37 -48.92
CA ALA A 174 -7.32 -38.46 -49.44
C ALA A 174 -8.21 -39.57 -49.95
N SER A 175 -8.47 -39.55 -51.23
CA SER A 175 -9.15 -40.66 -51.92
C SER A 175 -8.36 -41.97 -51.83
N PRO A 176 -9.03 -43.11 -51.58
CA PRO A 176 -8.34 -44.39 -51.56
C PRO A 176 -8.08 -44.90 -52.96
N VAL A 177 -6.82 -45.25 -53.23
CA VAL A 177 -6.40 -45.97 -54.44
C VAL A 177 -6.97 -47.38 -54.39
N LYS A 178 -7.75 -47.74 -55.43
CA LYS A 178 -8.21 -49.09 -55.67
C LYS A 178 -7.06 -49.88 -56.23
N GLU A 179 -6.67 -50.91 -55.49
CA GLU A 179 -5.82 -51.97 -55.97
C GLU A 179 -6.65 -52.95 -56.81
N GLN A 180 -6.36 -53.06 -58.12
CA GLN A 180 -6.87 -54.08 -58.96
C GLN A 180 -5.85 -55.25 -59.04
N LYS A 181 -6.33 -56.39 -58.61
CA LYS A 181 -5.65 -57.67 -58.70
C LYS A 181 -6.00 -58.30 -60.03
N SER A 182 -4.99 -58.74 -60.77
CA SER A 182 -5.05 -59.82 -61.73
C SER A 182 -3.87 -60.71 -61.59
#